data_e7bbaa2829e7f08f987bdbf758974764
#
_entry.id   e7bbaa2829e7f08f987bdbf758974764
#
_cell.length_a   1.000
_cell.length_b   1.000
_cell.length_c   1.000
_cell.angle_alpha   90.00
_cell.angle_beta   90.00
_cell.angle_gamma   90.00
#
_symmetry.space_group_name_H-M   'P 1'
#
loop_
_entity.id
_entity.type
_entity.pdbx_description
1 polymer ?
#
loop_
_entity_poly.entity_id
_entity_poly.type
_entity_poly.pdbx_seq_one_letter_code
_entity_poly.pdbx_strand_id
1 'polypeptide(L)'
;TFSDPLLASAALAPDVMAEVDGQNRHFDLRLALFNEAEALLALRLAQFRSQSSGIVKEQQALEDQLALIREELASQTDLFQQGLLPHSDLLALRREAARLAGQIAELSVAKAQTAGQMTETELRIGGLRTERMEAAAAELREVEPQIAELEETRRSLADRVDLLTVRAPVAGIVLGLQTPKPQVVLRAAEPILSLVPIDPALLIMVRVRPEDIDTVSLGQKAELAISAFSRSEVPRLRAQVTLIAADALTDPETGVGFYPVELTLDPGETD
;
A
#
# COMPACT_ATOMS: atom_id res chain seq x y z
N THR A 1 7.66 -3.82 10.96
CA THR A 1 8.61 -2.68 10.98
C THR A 1 7.84 -1.42 10.67
N PHE A 2 7.90 -0.45 11.58
CA PHE A 2 7.29 0.86 11.37
C PHE A 2 7.99 1.60 10.22
N SER A 3 7.23 2.44 9.50
CA SER A 3 7.78 3.24 8.40
C SER A 3 8.78 4.29 8.88
N ASP A 4 9.82 4.56 8.11
CA ASP A 4 10.87 5.54 8.44
C ASP A 4 10.38 6.93 8.90
N PRO A 5 9.27 7.51 8.32
CA PRO A 5 8.77 8.81 8.81
C PRO A 5 8.18 8.75 10.22
N LEU A 6 7.63 7.62 10.63
CA LEU A 6 7.14 7.43 12.00
C LEU A 6 8.30 7.33 13.00
N LEU A 7 9.35 6.61 12.64
CA LEU A 7 10.56 6.51 13.48
C LEU A 7 11.28 7.86 13.61
N ALA A 8 11.28 8.67 12.53
CA ALA A 8 11.85 10.02 12.58
C ALA A 8 11.03 10.97 13.47
N SER A 9 9.69 10.89 13.46
CA SER A 9 8.84 11.67 14.36
C SER A 9 8.90 11.17 15.80
N ALA A 10 9.04 9.88 16.02
CA ALA A 10 9.19 9.27 17.33
C ALA A 10 10.50 9.68 18.01
N ALA A 11 11.58 9.90 17.24
CA ALA A 11 12.86 10.41 17.77
C ALA A 11 12.75 11.83 18.36
N LEU A 12 11.68 12.57 18.03
CA LEU A 12 11.43 13.93 18.53
C LEU A 12 10.49 13.98 19.74
N ALA A 13 9.76 12.88 20.03
CA ALA A 13 8.79 12.82 21.12
C ALA A 13 8.92 11.50 21.91
N PRO A 14 9.44 11.52 23.14
CA PRO A 14 9.69 10.33 23.95
C PRO A 14 8.43 9.50 24.22
N ASP A 15 7.26 10.14 24.31
CA ASP A 15 5.97 9.45 24.52
C ASP A 15 5.59 8.57 23.32
N VAL A 16 5.88 9.02 22.08
CA VAL A 16 5.63 8.27 20.87
C VAL A 16 6.57 7.05 20.78
N MET A 17 7.83 7.20 21.21
CA MET A 17 8.77 6.08 21.29
C MET A 17 8.28 4.99 22.26
N ALA A 18 7.78 5.37 23.43
CA ALA A 18 7.27 4.42 24.41
C ALA A 18 6.07 3.63 23.87
N GLU A 19 5.19 4.28 23.11
CA GLU A 19 4.05 3.62 22.46
C GLU A 19 4.51 2.65 21.35
N VAL A 20 5.43 3.07 20.48
CA VAL A 20 6.03 2.22 19.44
C VAL A 20 6.70 0.98 20.06
N ASP A 21 7.47 1.15 21.14
CA ASP A 21 8.09 0.04 21.86
C ASP A 21 7.05 -0.88 22.52
N GLY A 22 5.96 -0.32 23.00
CA GLY A 22 4.81 -1.06 23.52
C GLY A 22 4.19 -1.96 22.45
N GLN A 23 3.90 -1.41 21.28
CA GLN A 23 3.33 -2.12 20.15
C GLN A 23 4.28 -3.21 19.60
N ASN A 24 5.57 -2.92 19.50
CA ASN A 24 6.58 -3.92 19.10
C ASN A 24 6.60 -5.10 20.07
N ARG A 25 6.64 -4.85 21.38
CA ARG A 25 6.62 -5.93 22.39
C ARG A 25 5.35 -6.76 22.32
N HIS A 26 4.20 -6.12 22.10
CA HIS A 26 2.93 -6.81 21.94
C HIS A 26 2.90 -7.68 20.67
N PHE A 27 3.45 -7.18 19.57
CA PHE A 27 3.60 -7.96 18.33
C PHE A 27 4.52 -9.16 18.53
N ASP A 28 5.70 -8.95 19.14
CA ASP A 28 6.68 -10.02 19.39
C ASP A 28 6.10 -11.11 20.30
N LEU A 29 5.35 -10.73 21.34
CA LEU A 29 4.67 -11.68 22.20
C LEU A 29 3.62 -12.51 21.44
N ARG A 30 2.78 -11.86 20.62
CA ARG A 30 1.78 -12.57 19.80
C ARG A 30 2.46 -13.52 18.79
N LEU A 31 3.58 -13.08 18.22
CA LEU A 31 4.36 -13.91 17.30
C LEU A 31 4.97 -15.12 18.01
N ALA A 32 5.53 -14.93 19.20
CA ALA A 32 6.10 -16.01 19.99
C ALA A 32 5.04 -17.07 20.38
N LEU A 33 3.88 -16.62 20.86
CA LEU A 33 2.77 -17.53 21.22
C LEU A 33 2.28 -18.33 20.00
N PHE A 34 2.17 -17.71 18.84
CA PHE A 34 1.81 -18.41 17.62
C PHE A 34 2.84 -19.46 17.23
N ASN A 35 4.12 -19.10 17.24
CA ASN A 35 5.22 -20.02 16.90
C ASN A 35 5.28 -21.21 17.86
N GLU A 36 5.03 -20.97 19.15
CA GLU A 36 4.97 -22.02 20.16
C GLU A 36 3.80 -22.99 19.91
N ALA A 37 2.62 -22.47 19.61
CA ALA A 37 1.44 -23.28 19.28
C ALA A 37 1.67 -24.11 18.00
N GLU A 38 2.24 -23.53 16.97
CA GLU A 38 2.59 -24.24 15.73
C GLU A 38 3.66 -25.30 15.97
N ALA A 39 4.70 -25.01 16.74
CA ALA A 39 5.77 -25.95 17.09
C ALA A 39 5.22 -27.15 17.88
N LEU A 40 4.29 -26.93 18.80
CA LEU A 40 3.63 -28.01 19.55
C LEU A 40 2.87 -28.97 18.62
N LEU A 41 2.10 -28.43 17.67
CA LEU A 41 1.38 -29.23 16.69
C LEU A 41 2.33 -29.95 15.73
N ALA A 42 3.42 -29.31 15.31
CA ALA A 42 4.45 -29.93 14.48
C ALA A 42 5.15 -31.09 15.19
N LEU A 43 5.44 -30.94 16.49
CA LEU A 43 5.99 -32.04 17.32
C LEU A 43 5.01 -33.21 17.40
N ARG A 44 3.72 -32.94 17.61
CA ARG A 44 2.67 -33.98 17.64
C ARG A 44 2.55 -34.69 16.29
N LEU A 45 2.63 -33.98 15.19
CA LEU A 45 2.64 -34.56 13.85
C LEU A 45 3.86 -35.46 13.63
N ALA A 46 5.05 -35.02 14.07
CA ALA A 46 6.26 -35.84 14.01
C ALA A 46 6.13 -37.16 14.85
N GLN A 47 5.49 -37.07 16.01
CA GLN A 47 5.20 -38.24 16.83
C GLN A 47 4.29 -39.26 16.10
N PHE A 48 3.20 -38.80 15.49
CA PHE A 48 2.31 -39.68 14.72
C PHE A 48 3.02 -40.28 13.49
N ARG A 49 3.88 -39.52 12.81
CA ARG A 49 4.70 -40.03 11.70
C ARG A 49 5.64 -41.14 12.16
N SER A 50 6.28 -40.96 13.32
CA SER A 50 7.13 -41.99 13.90
C SER A 50 6.32 -43.25 14.27
N GLN A 51 5.14 -43.10 14.89
CA GLN A 51 4.25 -44.19 15.21
C GLN A 51 3.78 -44.94 13.96
N SER A 52 3.37 -44.23 12.90
CA SER A 52 2.98 -44.81 11.61
C SER A 52 4.13 -45.63 10.99
N SER A 53 5.36 -45.09 11.05
CA SER A 53 6.55 -45.81 10.58
C SER A 53 6.81 -47.10 11.37
N GLY A 54 6.59 -47.08 12.68
CA GLY A 54 6.68 -48.27 13.53
C GLY A 54 5.67 -49.34 13.12
N ILE A 55 4.39 -48.95 12.97
CA ILE A 55 3.30 -49.86 12.54
C ILE A 55 3.62 -50.49 11.17
N VAL A 56 4.13 -49.70 10.21
CA VAL A 56 4.49 -50.20 8.87
C VAL A 56 5.60 -51.25 8.96
N LYS A 57 6.62 -51.03 9.78
CA LYS A 57 7.72 -52.03 9.96
C LYS A 57 7.23 -53.30 10.62
N GLU A 58 6.35 -53.21 11.63
CA GLU A 58 5.75 -54.38 12.30
C GLU A 58 4.86 -55.15 11.34
N GLN A 59 4.02 -54.45 10.57
CA GLN A 59 3.17 -55.05 9.56
C GLN A 59 4.02 -55.82 8.53
N GLN A 60 5.09 -55.25 8.03
CA GLN A 60 6.00 -55.88 7.07
C GLN A 60 6.62 -57.17 7.67
N ALA A 61 7.08 -57.13 8.92
CA ALA A 61 7.65 -58.30 9.57
C ALA A 61 6.64 -59.44 9.72
N LEU A 62 5.37 -59.13 10.02
CA LEU A 62 4.31 -60.12 10.08
C LEU A 62 3.92 -60.65 8.69
N GLU A 63 3.95 -59.81 7.66
CA GLU A 63 3.72 -60.23 6.28
C GLU A 63 4.81 -61.17 5.80
N ASP A 64 6.08 -60.91 6.12
CA ASP A 64 7.21 -61.78 5.83
C ASP A 64 7.06 -63.16 6.55
N GLN A 65 6.67 -63.14 7.84
CA GLN A 65 6.37 -64.37 8.57
C GLN A 65 5.20 -65.16 7.96
N LEU A 66 4.13 -64.48 7.57
CA LEU A 66 2.98 -65.11 6.93
C LEU A 66 3.37 -65.72 5.58
N ALA A 67 4.27 -65.08 4.83
CA ALA A 67 4.78 -65.62 3.57
C ALA A 67 5.52 -66.94 3.79
N LEU A 68 6.40 -67.02 4.81
CA LEU A 68 7.12 -68.23 5.18
C LEU A 68 6.15 -69.36 5.61
N ILE A 69 5.18 -69.04 6.45
CA ILE A 69 4.16 -70.01 6.87
C ILE A 69 3.33 -70.54 5.68
N ARG A 70 3.02 -69.67 4.70
CA ARG A 70 2.32 -70.08 3.48
C ARG A 70 3.14 -71.04 2.60
N GLU A 71 4.44 -70.75 2.49
CA GLU A 71 5.39 -71.62 1.77
C GLU A 71 5.46 -73.03 2.45
N GLU A 72 5.61 -73.03 3.77
CA GLU A 72 5.58 -74.28 4.56
C GLU A 72 4.27 -75.02 4.42
N LEU A 73 3.12 -74.31 4.50
CA LEU A 73 1.79 -74.87 4.27
C LEU A 73 1.65 -75.53 2.89
N ALA A 74 2.18 -74.87 1.84
CA ALA A 74 2.16 -75.48 0.49
C ALA A 74 2.92 -76.82 0.46
N SER A 75 4.16 -76.77 0.97
CA SER A 75 4.99 -77.98 1.05
C SER A 75 4.36 -79.13 1.89
N GLN A 76 3.81 -78.80 3.06
CA GLN A 76 3.18 -79.79 3.95
C GLN A 76 1.83 -80.30 3.41
N THR A 77 1.12 -79.52 2.63
CA THR A 77 -0.12 -79.92 1.96
C THR A 77 0.18 -81.02 0.93
N ASP A 78 1.26 -80.90 0.18
CA ASP A 78 1.71 -81.95 -0.77
C ASP A 78 2.09 -83.27 -0.06
N LEU A 79 2.81 -83.13 1.08
CA LEU A 79 3.15 -84.36 1.90
C LEU A 79 1.92 -85.01 2.52
N PHE A 80 0.96 -84.20 2.96
CA PHE A 80 -0.31 -84.73 3.49
C PHE A 80 -1.12 -85.43 2.42
N GLN A 81 -1.18 -84.97 1.19
CA GLN A 81 -1.83 -85.63 0.06
C GLN A 81 -1.18 -87.03 -0.26
N GLN A 82 0.13 -87.10 -0.01
CA GLN A 82 0.86 -88.40 -0.14
C GLN A 82 0.70 -89.34 1.06
N GLY A 83 -0.07 -88.94 2.10
CA GLY A 83 -0.29 -89.69 3.30
C GLY A 83 0.91 -89.72 4.27
N LEU A 84 1.87 -88.86 4.11
CA LEU A 84 3.13 -88.83 4.87
C LEU A 84 3.07 -87.86 6.08
N LEU A 85 1.98 -87.07 6.25
CA LEU A 85 1.85 -86.11 7.33
C LEU A 85 0.51 -86.21 8.04
N PRO A 86 0.46 -86.10 9.42
CA PRO A 86 -0.78 -86.02 10.17
C PRO A 86 -1.60 -84.80 9.85
N HIS A 87 -2.92 -84.93 9.83
CA HIS A 87 -3.84 -83.81 9.60
C HIS A 87 -3.74 -82.69 10.67
N SER A 88 -3.36 -83.07 11.92
CA SER A 88 -3.16 -82.14 13.05
C SER A 88 -2.13 -81.06 12.77
N ASP A 89 -1.03 -81.44 12.08
CA ASP A 89 0.10 -80.56 11.84
C ASP A 89 -0.26 -79.51 10.76
N LEU A 90 -0.97 -79.95 9.72
CA LEU A 90 -1.51 -79.05 8.71
C LEU A 90 -2.51 -78.00 9.30
N LEU A 91 -3.38 -78.45 10.20
CA LEU A 91 -4.32 -77.58 10.91
C LEU A 91 -3.61 -76.57 11.85
N ALA A 92 -2.49 -77.00 12.48
CA ALA A 92 -1.70 -76.10 13.32
C ALA A 92 -1.14 -74.93 12.52
N LEU A 93 -0.54 -75.21 11.35
CA LEU A 93 -0.02 -74.12 10.45
C LEU A 93 -1.12 -73.23 9.88
N ARG A 94 -2.29 -73.79 9.54
CA ARG A 94 -3.44 -72.99 9.09
C ARG A 94 -3.94 -72.05 10.17
N ARG A 95 -3.99 -72.47 11.44
CA ARG A 95 -4.34 -71.60 12.56
C ARG A 95 -3.34 -70.55 12.78
N GLU A 96 -2.04 -70.83 12.65
CA GLU A 96 -0.98 -69.87 12.76
C GLU A 96 -1.02 -68.82 11.61
N ALA A 97 -1.23 -69.25 10.36
CA ALA A 97 -1.44 -68.35 9.23
C ALA A 97 -2.67 -67.42 9.43
N ALA A 98 -3.78 -67.99 9.94
CA ALA A 98 -4.98 -67.17 10.23
C ALA A 98 -4.73 -66.17 11.38
N ARG A 99 -3.97 -66.58 12.41
CA ARG A 99 -3.57 -65.65 13.50
C ARG A 99 -2.73 -64.48 13.00
N LEU A 100 -1.71 -64.74 12.20
CA LEU A 100 -0.86 -63.71 11.60
C LEU A 100 -1.67 -62.78 10.68
N ALA A 101 -2.55 -63.34 9.86
CA ALA A 101 -3.43 -62.53 9.00
C ALA A 101 -4.35 -61.59 9.83
N GLY A 102 -4.86 -62.08 10.97
CA GLY A 102 -5.63 -61.28 11.91
C GLY A 102 -4.82 -60.12 12.49
N GLN A 103 -3.58 -60.38 12.92
CA GLN A 103 -2.70 -59.32 13.43
C GLN A 103 -2.33 -58.28 12.37
N ILE A 104 -2.09 -58.69 11.12
CA ILE A 104 -1.86 -57.76 10.00
C ILE A 104 -3.09 -56.85 9.77
N ALA A 105 -4.30 -57.43 9.86
CA ALA A 105 -5.53 -56.66 9.74
C ALA A 105 -5.69 -55.65 10.88
N GLU A 106 -5.36 -56.01 12.12
CA GLU A 106 -5.37 -55.09 13.28
C GLU A 106 -4.39 -53.95 13.09
N LEU A 107 -3.15 -54.20 12.62
CA LEU A 107 -2.17 -53.19 12.31
C LEU A 107 -2.61 -52.27 11.16
N SER A 108 -3.32 -52.80 10.17
CA SER A 108 -3.92 -52.00 9.09
C SER A 108 -4.93 -50.99 9.64
N VAL A 109 -5.78 -51.37 10.58
CA VAL A 109 -6.71 -50.48 11.26
C VAL A 109 -5.94 -49.41 12.08
N ALA A 110 -4.94 -49.81 12.86
CA ALA A 110 -4.10 -48.90 13.64
C ALA A 110 -3.38 -47.87 12.75
N LYS A 111 -2.88 -48.29 11.59
CA LYS A 111 -2.27 -47.44 10.57
C LYS A 111 -3.26 -46.40 10.04
N ALA A 112 -4.49 -46.81 9.70
CA ALA A 112 -5.54 -45.92 9.23
C ALA A 112 -5.94 -44.89 10.29
N GLN A 113 -6.04 -45.31 11.56
CA GLN A 113 -6.32 -44.41 12.68
C GLN A 113 -5.19 -43.35 12.86
N THR A 114 -3.95 -43.80 12.83
CA THR A 114 -2.78 -42.88 12.94
C THR A 114 -2.73 -41.92 11.76
N ALA A 115 -3.04 -42.36 10.55
CA ALA A 115 -3.16 -41.49 9.37
C ALA A 115 -4.26 -40.42 9.54
N GLY A 116 -5.41 -40.81 10.10
CA GLY A 116 -6.47 -39.87 10.44
C GLY A 116 -6.01 -38.78 11.44
N GLN A 117 -5.28 -39.18 12.49
CA GLN A 117 -4.72 -38.25 13.49
C GLN A 117 -3.69 -37.30 12.89
N MET A 118 -2.88 -37.79 11.93
CA MET A 118 -1.94 -36.93 11.18
C MET A 118 -2.68 -35.89 10.38
N THR A 119 -3.69 -36.30 9.60
CA THR A 119 -4.50 -35.34 8.80
C THR A 119 -5.21 -34.34 9.68
N GLU A 120 -5.81 -34.75 10.80
CA GLU A 120 -6.44 -33.84 11.76
C GLU A 120 -5.45 -32.78 12.28
N THR A 121 -4.22 -33.25 12.63
CA THR A 121 -3.18 -32.33 13.11
C THR A 121 -2.72 -31.35 12.03
N GLU A 122 -2.57 -31.79 10.78
CA GLU A 122 -2.24 -30.94 9.63
C GLU A 122 -3.33 -29.89 9.37
N LEU A 123 -4.61 -30.28 9.46
CA LEU A 123 -5.74 -29.36 9.35
C LEU A 123 -5.75 -28.32 10.49
N ARG A 124 -5.38 -28.71 11.71
CA ARG A 124 -5.26 -27.78 12.84
C ARG A 124 -4.15 -26.77 12.64
N ILE A 125 -3.00 -27.19 12.10
CA ILE A 125 -1.91 -26.26 11.74
C ILE A 125 -2.39 -25.27 10.66
N GLY A 126 -3.07 -25.76 9.63
CA GLY A 126 -3.68 -24.92 8.58
C GLY A 126 -4.69 -23.92 9.16
N GLY A 127 -5.58 -24.38 10.03
CA GLY A 127 -6.57 -23.55 10.70
C GLY A 127 -5.94 -22.44 11.53
N LEU A 128 -4.93 -22.76 12.34
CA LEU A 128 -4.19 -21.78 13.15
C LEU A 128 -3.56 -20.67 12.31
N ARG A 129 -3.02 -21.01 11.14
CA ARG A 129 -2.46 -20.03 10.19
C ARG A 129 -3.54 -19.14 9.58
N THR A 130 -4.66 -19.75 9.17
CA THR A 130 -5.79 -19.04 8.59
C THR A 130 -6.39 -18.05 9.58
N GLU A 131 -6.67 -18.49 10.82
CA GLU A 131 -7.17 -17.62 11.90
C GLU A 131 -6.26 -16.40 12.12
N ARG A 132 -4.94 -16.63 12.14
CA ARG A 132 -3.99 -15.53 12.29
C ARG A 132 -4.05 -14.56 11.13
N MET A 133 -4.11 -15.05 9.88
CA MET A 133 -4.22 -14.20 8.69
C MET A 133 -5.53 -13.41 8.69
N GLU A 134 -6.63 -14.04 9.05
CA GLU A 134 -7.94 -13.37 9.13
C GLU A 134 -7.96 -12.29 10.20
N ALA A 135 -7.41 -12.58 11.39
CA ALA A 135 -7.28 -11.61 12.47
C ALA A 135 -6.43 -10.41 12.05
N ALA A 136 -5.26 -10.65 11.44
CA ALA A 136 -4.40 -9.57 10.95
C ALA A 136 -5.07 -8.75 9.84
N ALA A 137 -5.78 -9.40 8.92
CA ALA A 137 -6.53 -8.70 7.87
C ALA A 137 -7.72 -7.90 8.42
N ALA A 138 -8.35 -8.35 9.50
CA ALA A 138 -9.40 -7.62 10.18
C ALA A 138 -8.84 -6.36 10.88
N GLU A 139 -7.75 -6.51 11.65
CA GLU A 139 -7.05 -5.39 12.29
C GLU A 139 -6.61 -4.34 11.24
N LEU A 140 -6.04 -4.77 10.11
CA LEU A 140 -5.60 -3.88 9.04
C LEU A 140 -6.76 -3.07 8.47
N ARG A 141 -7.89 -3.73 8.15
CA ARG A 141 -9.10 -3.05 7.64
C ARG A 141 -9.70 -2.05 8.61
N GLU A 142 -9.50 -2.25 9.90
CA GLU A 142 -9.95 -1.30 10.92
C GLU A 142 -9.02 -0.09 11.04
N VAL A 143 -7.69 -0.32 10.96
CA VAL A 143 -6.67 0.72 11.20
C VAL A 143 -6.42 1.59 9.96
N GLU A 144 -6.47 1.03 8.74
CA GLU A 144 -6.23 1.80 7.50
C GLU A 144 -7.11 3.04 7.33
N PRO A 145 -8.45 2.97 7.54
CA PRO A 145 -9.29 4.17 7.47
C PRO A 145 -8.96 5.22 8.54
N GLN A 146 -8.59 4.77 9.75
CA GLN A 146 -8.21 5.68 10.83
C GLN A 146 -6.92 6.43 10.51
N ILE A 147 -5.94 5.75 9.89
CA ILE A 147 -4.71 6.39 9.41
C ILE A 147 -5.05 7.45 8.36
N ALA A 148 -5.88 7.10 7.37
CA ALA A 148 -6.27 8.03 6.31
C ALA A 148 -6.99 9.27 6.86
N GLU A 149 -7.88 9.12 7.83
CA GLU A 149 -8.57 10.23 8.50
C GLU A 149 -7.59 11.12 9.27
N LEU A 150 -6.66 10.51 10.03
CA LEU A 150 -5.66 11.25 10.80
C LEU A 150 -4.67 11.98 9.89
N GLU A 151 -4.28 11.40 8.75
CA GLU A 151 -3.44 12.06 7.77
C GLU A 151 -4.12 13.26 7.12
N GLU A 152 -5.42 13.17 6.82
CA GLU A 152 -6.20 14.29 6.30
C GLU A 152 -6.34 15.40 7.34
N THR A 153 -6.62 15.04 8.59
CA THR A 153 -6.67 15.97 9.71
C THR A 153 -5.32 16.67 9.89
N ARG A 154 -4.22 15.94 9.83
CA ARG A 154 -2.87 16.50 9.94
C ARG A 154 -2.58 17.50 8.81
N ARG A 155 -2.95 17.15 7.55
CA ARG A 155 -2.79 18.06 6.40
C ARG A 155 -3.59 19.35 6.59
N SER A 156 -4.85 19.23 6.95
CA SER A 156 -5.72 20.38 7.22
C SER A 156 -5.17 21.29 8.34
N LEU A 157 -4.64 20.69 9.39
CA LEU A 157 -4.02 21.46 10.49
C LEU A 157 -2.71 22.12 10.05
N ALA A 158 -1.89 21.46 9.24
CA ALA A 158 -0.66 22.03 8.69
C ALA A 158 -0.97 23.24 7.80
N ASP A 159 -1.94 23.12 6.90
CA ASP A 159 -2.39 24.24 6.04
C ASP A 159 -2.91 25.41 6.88
N ARG A 160 -3.66 25.12 7.97
CA ARG A 160 -4.13 26.17 8.89
C ARG A 160 -2.99 26.86 9.63
N VAL A 161 -1.94 26.12 10.01
CA VAL A 161 -0.73 26.69 10.64
C VAL A 161 0.02 27.55 9.64
N ASP A 162 0.17 27.11 8.37
CA ASP A 162 0.83 27.91 7.33
C ASP A 162 0.09 29.22 7.06
N LEU A 163 -1.25 29.18 7.06
CA LEU A 163 -2.08 30.38 6.91
C LEU A 163 -1.98 31.36 8.08
N LEU A 164 -1.46 30.95 9.25
CA LEU A 164 -1.20 31.87 10.36
C LEU A 164 -0.03 32.84 10.07
N THR A 165 0.81 32.47 9.10
CA THR A 165 1.94 33.33 8.69
C THR A 165 1.64 33.96 7.33
N VAL A 166 1.18 35.19 7.33
CA VAL A 166 0.93 35.92 6.08
C VAL A 166 2.26 36.37 5.49
N ARG A 167 2.57 35.88 4.28
CA ARG A 167 3.78 36.22 3.54
C ARG A 167 3.46 37.06 2.31
N ALA A 168 4.38 37.98 1.94
CA ALA A 168 4.25 38.74 0.69
C ALA A 168 4.39 37.78 -0.51
N PRO A 169 3.42 37.75 -1.45
CA PRO A 169 3.48 36.88 -2.64
C PRO A 169 4.55 37.34 -3.65
N VAL A 170 4.90 38.61 -3.66
CA VAL A 170 5.89 39.21 -4.55
C VAL A 170 6.72 40.28 -3.82
N ALA A 171 7.92 40.54 -4.31
CA ALA A 171 8.72 41.68 -3.85
C ALA A 171 8.04 42.98 -4.31
N GLY A 172 7.84 43.91 -3.40
CA GLY A 172 7.09 45.13 -3.71
C GLY A 172 7.17 46.18 -2.63
N ILE A 173 6.62 47.36 -2.94
CA ILE A 173 6.46 48.49 -2.02
C ILE A 173 5.11 48.32 -1.29
N VAL A 174 5.15 48.37 0.03
CA VAL A 174 3.95 48.28 0.87
C VAL A 174 3.20 49.61 0.82
N LEU A 175 1.94 49.55 0.45
CA LEU A 175 1.01 50.69 0.45
C LEU A 175 -0.18 50.40 1.37
N GLY A 176 -0.63 51.43 2.12
CA GLY A 176 -1.90 51.38 2.85
C GLY A 176 -1.93 50.37 3.99
N LEU A 177 -0.81 50.17 4.72
CA LEU A 177 -0.79 49.31 5.88
C LEU A 177 -1.84 49.79 6.91
N GLN A 178 -2.92 49.02 7.09
CA GLN A 178 -4.04 49.43 7.95
C GLN A 178 -3.77 49.22 9.44
N THR A 179 -2.82 48.36 9.82
CA THR A 179 -2.53 48.03 11.21
C THR A 179 -1.06 48.02 11.54
N PRO A 180 -0.48 49.17 11.91
CA PRO A 180 0.93 49.24 12.30
C PRO A 180 1.20 48.73 13.74
N LYS A 181 0.19 48.30 14.51
CA LYS A 181 0.34 47.90 15.91
C LYS A 181 0.26 46.40 16.09
N PRO A 182 1.11 45.78 16.92
CA PRO A 182 0.97 44.39 17.30
C PRO A 182 -0.33 44.15 18.11
N GLN A 183 -0.87 42.91 18.04
CA GLN A 183 -2.07 42.48 18.76
C GLN A 183 -3.42 43.02 18.26
N VAL A 184 -3.50 43.41 17.00
CA VAL A 184 -4.79 43.76 16.38
C VAL A 184 -5.49 42.52 15.84
N VAL A 185 -6.79 42.42 16.11
CA VAL A 185 -7.64 41.36 15.55
C VAL A 185 -8.13 41.78 14.17
N LEU A 186 -7.76 41.02 13.15
CA LEU A 186 -8.22 41.22 11.77
C LEU A 186 -9.44 40.34 11.51
N ARG A 187 -10.38 40.83 10.72
CA ARG A 187 -11.51 40.03 10.24
C ARG A 187 -11.08 39.22 9.03
N ALA A 188 -11.72 38.08 8.84
CA ALA A 188 -11.51 37.28 7.66
C ALA A 188 -11.81 38.08 6.39
N ALA A 189 -10.96 37.96 5.36
CA ALA A 189 -11.02 38.71 4.10
C ALA A 189 -10.81 40.25 4.22
N GLU A 190 -10.38 40.78 5.37
CA GLU A 190 -10.01 42.18 5.48
C GLU A 190 -8.63 42.42 4.86
N PRO A 191 -8.47 43.43 3.95
CA PRO A 191 -7.18 43.72 3.35
C PRO A 191 -6.23 44.29 4.39
N ILE A 192 -5.07 43.69 4.56
CA ILE A 192 -4.05 44.14 5.53
C ILE A 192 -3.22 45.28 4.94
N LEU A 193 -2.79 45.08 3.69
CA LEU A 193 -1.98 46.02 2.94
C LEU A 193 -2.09 45.74 1.42
N SER A 194 -1.68 46.71 0.61
CA SER A 194 -1.49 46.51 -0.82
C SER A 194 0.00 46.47 -1.15
N LEU A 195 0.39 45.55 -2.02
CA LEU A 195 1.76 45.43 -2.51
C LEU A 195 1.81 45.92 -3.96
N VAL A 196 2.69 46.89 -4.22
CA VAL A 196 3.02 47.30 -5.58
C VAL A 196 4.32 46.64 -5.98
N PRO A 197 4.33 45.74 -6.99
CA PRO A 197 5.55 45.07 -7.45
C PRO A 197 6.62 46.12 -7.86
N ILE A 198 7.88 45.80 -7.55
CA ILE A 198 9.01 46.72 -7.86
C ILE A 198 9.33 46.72 -9.36
N ASP A 199 9.08 45.61 -10.01
CA ASP A 199 9.35 45.42 -11.44
C ASP A 199 8.14 44.75 -12.12
N PRO A 200 7.02 45.49 -12.31
CA PRO A 200 5.91 44.97 -13.08
C PRO A 200 6.32 44.89 -14.54
N ALA A 201 6.24 43.74 -15.16
CA ALA A 201 6.28 43.67 -16.62
C ALA A 201 5.20 44.60 -17.16
N LEU A 202 5.61 45.64 -17.88
CA LEU A 202 4.66 46.59 -18.49
C LEU A 202 3.93 45.88 -19.61
N LEU A 203 2.66 45.54 -19.35
CA LEU A 203 1.74 45.01 -20.34
C LEU A 203 0.95 46.16 -20.96
N ILE A 204 1.05 46.29 -22.27
CA ILE A 204 0.31 47.31 -23.00
C ILE A 204 -0.85 46.61 -23.71
N MET A 205 -2.06 47.03 -23.35
CA MET A 205 -3.25 46.53 -24.00
C MET A 205 -3.69 47.45 -25.11
N VAL A 206 -3.72 46.94 -26.32
CA VAL A 206 -4.14 47.65 -27.52
C VAL A 206 -5.49 47.13 -28.00
N ARG A 207 -6.36 48.02 -28.43
CA ARG A 207 -7.66 47.66 -29.02
C ARG A 207 -7.53 47.64 -30.53
N VAL A 208 -7.67 46.44 -31.10
CA VAL A 208 -7.63 46.25 -32.57
C VAL A 208 -9.05 46.09 -33.09
N ARG A 209 -9.37 46.78 -34.20
CA ARG A 209 -10.69 46.71 -34.83
C ARG A 209 -10.88 45.31 -35.43
N PRO A 210 -12.12 44.81 -35.50
CA PRO A 210 -12.42 43.53 -36.10
C PRO A 210 -11.95 43.38 -37.55
N GLU A 211 -11.92 44.48 -38.29
CA GLU A 211 -11.48 44.52 -39.69
C GLU A 211 -9.97 44.27 -39.84
N ASP A 212 -9.18 44.57 -38.81
CA ASP A 212 -7.72 44.57 -38.84
C ASP A 212 -7.13 43.34 -38.13
N ILE A 213 -7.94 42.55 -37.43
CA ILE A 213 -7.44 41.43 -36.55
C ILE A 213 -6.69 40.34 -37.34
N ASP A 214 -7.10 40.08 -38.55
CA ASP A 214 -6.47 39.06 -39.42
C ASP A 214 -5.05 39.43 -39.83
N THR A 215 -4.67 40.71 -39.68
CA THR A 215 -3.31 41.21 -39.97
C THR A 215 -2.37 41.14 -38.79
N VAL A 216 -2.88 40.82 -37.60
CA VAL A 216 -2.11 40.74 -36.34
C VAL A 216 -1.80 39.29 -36.03
N SER A 217 -0.51 38.98 -35.80
CA SER A 217 -0.06 37.63 -35.46
C SER A 217 0.74 37.62 -34.16
N LEU A 218 0.65 36.50 -33.42
CA LEU A 218 1.49 36.28 -32.23
C LEU A 218 2.98 36.39 -32.59
N GLY A 219 3.74 37.17 -31.77
CA GLY A 219 5.15 37.39 -32.01
C GLY A 219 5.44 38.52 -33.01
N GLN A 220 4.42 39.17 -33.56
CA GLN A 220 4.60 40.31 -34.48
C GLN A 220 5.19 41.50 -33.74
N LYS A 221 6.18 42.16 -34.35
CA LYS A 221 6.78 43.41 -33.84
C LYS A 221 5.85 44.57 -34.08
N ALA A 222 5.69 45.41 -33.07
CA ALA A 222 4.88 46.62 -33.10
C ALA A 222 5.71 47.83 -32.64
N GLU A 223 5.47 48.97 -33.23
CA GLU A 223 6.00 50.25 -32.78
C GLU A 223 4.90 51.04 -32.09
N LEU A 224 5.18 51.46 -30.85
CA LEU A 224 4.26 52.22 -30.02
C LEU A 224 4.67 53.69 -29.97
N ALA A 225 3.75 54.54 -30.26
CA ALA A 225 3.92 56.00 -30.13
C ALA A 225 3.10 56.50 -28.93
N ILE A 226 3.75 57.02 -27.91
CA ILE A 226 3.08 57.53 -26.70
C ILE A 226 2.71 58.99 -26.94
N SER A 227 1.41 59.27 -27.11
CA SER A 227 0.87 60.59 -27.40
C SER A 227 0.93 61.60 -26.23
N ALA A 228 1.36 61.15 -25.04
CA ALA A 228 1.45 61.97 -23.83
C ALA A 228 2.65 62.96 -23.82
N PHE A 229 3.62 62.75 -24.73
CA PHE A 229 4.79 63.66 -24.82
C PHE A 229 4.56 64.76 -25.85
N SER A 230 5.01 65.99 -25.51
CA SER A 230 4.91 67.17 -26.38
C SER A 230 5.58 66.92 -27.72
N ARG A 231 5.06 67.55 -28.77
CA ARG A 231 5.27 67.34 -30.20
C ARG A 231 6.71 67.27 -30.75
N SER A 232 7.78 67.41 -29.94
CA SER A 232 9.12 67.49 -30.48
C SER A 232 9.92 66.19 -30.52
N GLU A 233 9.60 65.20 -29.62
CA GLU A 233 10.23 63.89 -29.61
C GLU A 233 9.26 62.86 -29.04
N VAL A 234 8.49 62.21 -29.90
CA VAL A 234 7.68 61.06 -29.50
C VAL A 234 8.58 59.83 -29.49
N PRO A 235 8.94 59.26 -28.32
CA PRO A 235 9.73 58.05 -28.30
C PRO A 235 8.91 56.93 -28.93
N ARG A 236 9.51 56.22 -29.89
CA ARG A 236 8.94 55.01 -30.48
C ARG A 236 9.47 53.83 -29.72
N LEU A 237 8.61 53.20 -28.92
CA LEU A 237 8.94 52.02 -28.17
C LEU A 237 8.68 50.77 -29.02
N ARG A 238 9.60 49.83 -29.00
CA ARG A 238 9.43 48.56 -29.68
C ARG A 238 8.75 47.57 -28.73
N ALA A 239 7.78 46.89 -29.26
CA ALA A 239 7.02 45.87 -28.52
C ALA A 239 6.72 44.66 -29.40
N GLN A 240 6.37 43.58 -28.78
CA GLN A 240 5.99 42.34 -29.45
C GLN A 240 4.59 41.90 -28.99
N VAL A 241 3.78 41.41 -29.91
CA VAL A 241 2.45 40.86 -29.61
C VAL A 241 2.63 39.54 -28.83
N THR A 242 2.14 39.50 -27.59
CA THR A 242 2.24 38.35 -26.72
C THR A 242 0.93 37.57 -26.56
N LEU A 243 -0.20 38.26 -26.69
CA LEU A 243 -1.51 37.63 -26.63
C LEU A 243 -2.53 38.34 -27.52
N ILE A 244 -3.36 37.57 -28.21
CA ILE A 244 -4.50 38.05 -28.97
C ILE A 244 -5.74 37.40 -28.38
N ALA A 245 -6.74 38.16 -27.95
CA ALA A 245 -7.97 37.62 -27.42
C ALA A 245 -8.73 36.85 -28.51
N ALA A 246 -9.29 35.69 -28.13
CA ALA A 246 -10.06 34.87 -29.05
C ALA A 246 -11.42 35.47 -29.45
N ASP A 247 -12.01 36.29 -28.57
CA ASP A 247 -13.30 36.92 -28.80
C ASP A 247 -13.24 38.43 -28.80
N ALA A 248 -14.08 39.06 -29.60
CA ALA A 248 -14.24 40.53 -29.63
C ALA A 248 -15.05 40.98 -28.39
N LEU A 249 -14.52 42.02 -27.72
CA LEU A 249 -15.22 42.73 -26.66
C LEU A 249 -15.92 43.97 -27.25
N THR A 250 -17.04 44.34 -26.65
CA THR A 250 -17.74 45.58 -27.01
C THR A 250 -17.40 46.69 -26.01
N ASP A 251 -16.96 47.81 -26.49
CA ASP A 251 -16.72 48.98 -25.67
C ASP A 251 -18.06 49.52 -25.13
N PRO A 252 -18.22 49.61 -23.80
CA PRO A 252 -19.49 49.99 -23.19
C PRO A 252 -19.89 51.45 -23.46
N GLU A 253 -18.94 52.33 -23.81
CA GLU A 253 -19.23 53.74 -24.08
C GLU A 253 -19.55 54.02 -25.55
N THR A 254 -18.87 53.33 -26.47
CA THR A 254 -18.99 53.59 -27.90
C THR A 254 -19.82 52.56 -28.64
N GLY A 255 -20.09 51.37 -28.04
CA GLY A 255 -20.79 50.24 -28.67
C GLY A 255 -20.01 49.54 -29.78
N VAL A 256 -18.76 49.88 -30.00
CA VAL A 256 -17.91 49.33 -31.07
C VAL A 256 -17.18 48.10 -30.58
N GLY A 257 -17.21 47.03 -31.39
CA GLY A 257 -16.43 45.80 -31.12
C GLY A 257 -14.95 45.99 -31.33
N PHE A 258 -14.12 45.41 -30.47
CA PHE A 258 -12.66 45.42 -30.62
C PHE A 258 -12.07 44.09 -30.06
N TYR A 259 -10.91 43.74 -30.59
CA TYR A 259 -10.12 42.65 -30.02
C TYR A 259 -9.02 43.23 -29.11
N PRO A 260 -8.96 42.81 -27.80
CA PRO A 260 -7.84 43.16 -26.96
C PRO A 260 -6.60 42.37 -27.38
N VAL A 261 -5.51 43.08 -27.64
CA VAL A 261 -4.20 42.50 -27.95
C VAL A 261 -3.19 42.99 -26.92
N GLU A 262 -2.47 42.07 -26.30
CA GLU A 262 -1.43 42.41 -25.34
C GLU A 262 -0.07 42.52 -26.04
N LEU A 263 0.65 43.54 -25.70
CA LEU A 263 2.00 43.79 -26.18
C LEU A 263 2.96 43.87 -24.98
N THR A 264 4.09 43.22 -25.12
CA THR A 264 5.20 43.32 -24.16
C THR A 264 6.32 44.15 -24.81
N LEU A 265 6.87 45.10 -24.06
CA LEU A 265 8.00 45.92 -24.53
C LEU A 265 9.26 45.06 -24.70
N ASP A 266 10.06 45.36 -25.71
CA ASP A 266 11.36 44.75 -25.88
C ASP A 266 12.30 45.09 -24.69
N PRO A 267 13.19 44.17 -24.27
CA PRO A 267 14.12 44.44 -23.16
C PRO A 267 15.00 45.63 -23.46
N GLY A 268 15.01 46.64 -22.55
CA GLY A 268 15.80 47.85 -22.66
C GLY A 268 15.02 49.09 -23.15
N GLU A 269 13.73 48.99 -23.43
CA GLU A 269 12.88 50.13 -23.83
C GLU A 269 12.17 50.79 -22.62
N THR A 270 12.43 50.29 -21.41
CA THR A 270 11.83 50.75 -20.15
C THR A 270 12.71 51.70 -19.33
N ASP A 271 13.96 51.97 -19.75
CA ASP A 271 14.90 52.89 -19.05
C ASP A 271 14.69 54.36 -19.40
#